data_a12cd5adabb8aca1f24ce6fda78329bb
#
_entry.id   a12cd5adabb8aca1f24ce6fda78329bb
#
_cell.length_a   1.000
_cell.length_b   1.000
_cell.length_c   1.000
_cell.angle_alpha   90.00
_cell.angle_beta   90.00
_cell.angle_gamma   90.00
#
_symmetry.space_group_name_H-M   'P 1'
#
loop_
_entity.id
_entity.type
_entity.pdbx_description
1 polymer ?
#
loop_
_entity_poly.entity_id
_entity_poly.type
_entity_poly.pdbx_seq_one_letter_code
_entity_poly.pdbx_strand_id
1 'polypeptide(L)'
;MVSANERIAVAFMLSAGQLHDAPQGRLLLETIGTQKYKHHIKSVPLLMDRAYEDNETRYVAQQLYFTPIVPPKKNRKDPWDYDKELYKLRNEIERLFRLIQGFRRVFCRFDKLDIMYSAFIMLALVFISLR
;
A
#
# COMPACT_ATOMS: atom_id res chain seq x y z
N MET A 1 -2.82 -1.89 1.97
CA MET A 1 -2.37 -2.74 0.83
C MET A 1 -1.26 -2.03 0.09
N VAL A 2 -0.27 -2.80 -0.38
CA VAL A 2 0.78 -2.34 -1.31
C VAL A 2 0.65 -3.15 -2.60
N SER A 3 0.68 -2.49 -3.75
CA SER A 3 0.60 -3.13 -5.06
C SER A 3 1.80 -2.76 -5.94
N ALA A 4 2.17 -3.67 -6.83
CA ALA A 4 3.17 -3.42 -7.87
C ALA A 4 2.54 -2.75 -9.10
N ASN A 5 1.28 -3.02 -9.37
CA ASN A 5 0.47 -2.41 -10.44
C ASN A 5 -1.03 -2.61 -10.16
N GLU A 6 -1.87 -2.32 -11.15
CA GLU A 6 -3.33 -2.42 -11.04
C GLU A 6 -3.89 -3.85 -10.91
N ARG A 7 -3.04 -4.89 -10.97
CA ARG A 7 -3.45 -6.31 -10.89
C ARG A 7 -2.68 -7.12 -9.87
N ILE A 8 -1.51 -6.66 -9.44
CA ILE A 8 -0.62 -7.41 -8.57
C ILE A 8 -0.49 -6.71 -7.23
N ALA A 9 -1.09 -7.30 -6.20
CA ALA A 9 -0.84 -6.92 -4.81
C ALA A 9 0.45 -7.58 -4.32
N VAL A 10 1.30 -6.79 -3.66
CA VAL A 10 2.53 -7.28 -3.02
C VAL A 10 2.24 -7.75 -1.62
N ALA A 11 1.47 -6.97 -0.87
CA ALA A 11 1.07 -7.28 0.50
C ALA A 11 -0.20 -6.52 0.90
N PHE A 12 -0.94 -7.07 1.84
CA PHE A 12 -2.03 -6.35 2.50
C PHE A 12 -2.13 -6.76 3.97
N MET A 13 -2.78 -5.93 4.74
CA MET A 13 -3.08 -6.16 6.14
C MET A 13 -4.49 -5.65 6.44
N LEU A 14 -5.22 -6.36 7.28
CA LEU A 14 -6.49 -5.89 7.83
C LEU A 14 -6.22 -5.13 9.13
N SER A 15 -6.94 -4.06 9.33
CA SER A 15 -6.92 -3.27 10.56
C SER A 15 -8.33 -2.84 10.93
N ALA A 16 -8.56 -2.54 12.21
CA ALA A 16 -9.83 -1.98 12.63
C ALA A 16 -10.03 -0.59 11.99
N GLY A 17 -11.26 -0.32 11.51
CA GLY A 17 -11.56 0.88 10.73
C GLY A 17 -11.34 2.22 11.45
N GLN A 18 -11.24 2.21 12.80
CA GLN A 18 -10.96 3.39 13.60
C GLN A 18 -9.45 3.70 13.77
N LEU A 19 -8.57 2.80 13.32
CA LEU A 19 -7.13 3.02 13.44
C LEU A 19 -6.62 3.98 12.36
N HIS A 20 -5.64 4.81 12.72
CA HIS A 20 -4.98 5.69 11.78
C HIS A 20 -4.17 4.90 10.74
N ASP A 21 -4.19 5.35 9.49
CA ASP A 21 -3.56 4.65 8.37
C ASP A 21 -2.03 4.64 8.46
N ALA A 22 -1.41 5.72 8.90
CA ALA A 22 0.04 5.85 8.87
C ALA A 22 0.78 4.79 9.74
N PRO A 23 0.41 4.54 11.02
CA PRO A 23 1.02 3.46 11.80
C PRO A 23 0.83 2.08 11.17
N GLN A 24 -0.36 1.80 10.61
CA GLN A 24 -0.65 0.53 9.94
C GLN A 24 0.15 0.37 8.64
N GLY A 25 0.34 1.46 7.91
CA GLY A 25 1.20 1.49 6.73
C GLY A 25 2.66 1.17 7.06
N ARG A 26 3.19 1.69 8.17
CA ARG A 26 4.56 1.38 8.63
C ARG A 26 4.73 -0.10 8.94
N LEU A 27 3.82 -0.70 9.70
CA LEU A 27 3.84 -2.14 9.98
C LEU A 27 3.83 -2.99 8.70
N LEU A 28 3.01 -2.59 7.72
CA LEU A 28 2.95 -3.28 6.44
C LEU A 28 4.27 -3.15 5.67
N LEU A 29 4.90 -1.98 5.66
CA LEU A 29 6.20 -1.75 5.03
C LEU A 29 7.30 -2.57 5.70
N GLU A 30 7.34 -2.65 7.02
CA GLU A 30 8.28 -3.47 7.77
C GLU A 30 8.13 -4.95 7.43
N THR A 31 6.88 -5.44 7.33
CA THR A 31 6.61 -6.82 6.91
C THR A 31 7.17 -7.12 5.51
N ILE A 32 7.04 -6.20 4.57
CA ILE A 32 7.63 -6.33 3.24
C ILE A 32 9.15 -6.25 3.31
N GLY A 33 9.69 -5.33 4.09
CA GLY A 33 11.13 -5.12 4.24
C GLY A 33 11.87 -6.31 4.84
N THR A 34 11.27 -7.02 5.80
CA THR A 34 11.87 -8.21 6.41
C THR A 34 12.00 -9.40 5.46
N GLN A 35 11.13 -9.47 4.46
CA GLN A 35 11.18 -10.50 3.41
C GLN A 35 12.22 -10.20 2.33
N LYS A 36 12.90 -9.05 2.40
CA LYS A 36 13.65 -8.50 1.28
C LYS A 36 15.15 -8.61 1.43
N TYR A 37 15.70 -9.25 0.47
CA TYR A 37 16.65 -8.74 -0.52
C TYR A 37 17.78 -7.89 0.08
N LYS A 38 18.64 -8.55 0.84
CA LYS A 38 19.92 -7.98 1.29
C LYS A 38 20.94 -7.80 0.13
N HIS A 39 20.52 -7.99 -1.12
CA HIS A 39 21.43 -7.99 -2.26
C HIS A 39 20.99 -7.04 -3.38
N HIS A 40 21.77 -5.98 -3.58
CA HIS A 40 21.91 -5.19 -4.84
C HIS A 40 20.66 -4.52 -5.41
N ILE A 41 19.87 -3.80 -4.63
CA ILE A 41 18.67 -3.17 -5.20
C ILE A 41 18.83 -1.65 -5.18
N LYS A 42 18.67 -1.06 -6.38
CA LYS A 42 18.34 0.35 -6.53
C LYS A 42 17.10 0.65 -5.70
N SER A 43 17.04 1.82 -5.08
CA SER A 43 15.86 2.27 -4.35
C SER A 43 14.62 2.19 -5.25
N VAL A 44 13.55 1.59 -4.72
CA VAL A 44 12.29 1.39 -5.45
C VAL A 44 11.34 2.54 -5.12
N PRO A 45 10.75 3.21 -6.12
CA PRO A 45 9.74 4.22 -5.87
C PRO A 45 8.54 3.65 -5.11
N LEU A 46 8.13 4.31 -4.04
CA LEU A 46 6.96 3.97 -3.24
C LEU A 46 5.97 5.14 -3.24
N LEU A 47 4.92 5.00 -4.03
CA LEU A 47 3.87 6.01 -4.11
C LEU A 47 2.90 5.83 -2.94
N MET A 48 2.73 6.89 -2.16
CA MET A 48 1.90 6.87 -0.96
C MET A 48 0.85 7.97 -1.03
N ASP A 49 -0.32 7.72 -0.44
CA ASP A 49 -1.32 8.76 -0.27
C ASP A 49 -0.83 9.81 0.75
N ARG A 50 -1.40 11.00 0.68
CA ARG A 50 -1.09 12.11 1.60
C ARG A 50 -1.33 11.76 3.08
N ALA A 51 -2.13 10.75 3.39
CA ALA A 51 -2.29 10.23 4.73
C ALA A 51 -0.97 9.71 5.33
N TYR A 52 -0.01 9.33 4.49
CA TYR A 52 1.30 8.77 4.87
C TYR A 52 2.45 9.78 4.75
N GLU A 53 2.16 11.08 4.72
CA GLU A 53 3.18 12.14 4.52
C GLU A 53 4.02 12.46 5.76
N ASP A 54 3.75 11.80 6.90
CA ASP A 54 4.50 12.04 8.13
C ASP A 54 5.99 11.64 7.99
N ASN A 55 6.83 12.31 8.79
CA ASN A 55 8.28 12.10 8.71
C ASN A 55 8.68 10.68 9.08
N GLU A 56 7.98 10.06 10.01
CA GLU A 56 8.28 8.71 10.50
C GLU A 56 8.01 7.67 9.42
N THR A 57 6.86 7.74 8.74
CA THR A 57 6.54 6.83 7.64
C THR A 57 7.52 6.98 6.48
N ARG A 58 7.91 8.22 6.14
CA ARG A 58 8.91 8.47 5.11
C ARG A 58 10.28 7.92 5.50
N TYR A 59 10.68 8.12 6.76
CA TYR A 59 11.94 7.59 7.28
C TYR A 59 11.97 6.05 7.22
N VAL A 60 10.92 5.37 7.71
CA VAL A 60 10.82 3.90 7.64
C VAL A 60 10.89 3.41 6.20
N ALA A 61 10.20 4.06 5.27
CA ALA A 61 10.27 3.70 3.86
C ALA A 61 11.71 3.79 3.32
N GLN A 62 12.44 4.86 3.66
CA GLN A 62 13.83 5.05 3.23
C GLN A 62 14.77 4.00 3.83
N GLN A 63 14.60 3.64 5.11
CA GLN A 63 15.39 2.58 5.76
C GLN A 63 15.17 1.21 5.09
N LEU A 64 14.01 1.00 4.49
CA LEU A 64 13.66 -0.22 3.75
C LEU A 64 14.01 -0.14 2.25
N TYR A 65 14.87 0.80 1.85
CA TYR A 65 15.32 1.01 0.47
C TYR A 65 14.19 1.39 -0.51
N PHE A 66 13.17 2.09 -0.01
CA PHE A 66 12.17 2.73 -0.86
C PHE A 66 12.47 4.22 -1.02
N THR A 67 12.14 4.78 -2.18
CA THR A 67 12.06 6.23 -2.38
C THR A 67 10.60 6.67 -2.20
N PRO A 68 10.23 7.29 -1.07
CA PRO A 68 8.86 7.70 -0.82
C PRO A 68 8.45 8.84 -1.75
N ILE A 69 7.38 8.64 -2.51
CA ILE A 69 6.76 9.64 -3.39
C ILE A 69 5.39 9.95 -2.82
N VAL A 70 5.31 11.03 -2.07
CA VAL A 70 4.10 11.47 -1.37
C VAL A 70 4.03 13.00 -1.38
N PRO A 71 2.90 13.62 -1.72
CA PRO A 71 2.76 15.07 -1.67
C PRO A 71 2.72 15.58 -0.23
N PRO A 72 3.48 16.63 0.09
CA PRO A 72 3.38 17.26 1.42
C PRO A 72 2.00 17.90 1.62
N LYS A 73 1.59 18.06 2.87
CA LYS A 73 0.40 18.86 3.22
C LYS A 73 0.63 20.33 2.88
N LYS A 74 -0.44 21.03 2.50
CA LYS A 74 -0.37 22.45 2.09
C LYS A 74 0.18 23.38 3.18
N ASN A 75 -0.04 23.05 4.42
CA ASN A 75 0.37 23.84 5.60
C ASN A 75 1.69 23.37 6.23
N ARG A 76 2.45 22.52 5.54
CA ARG A 76 3.72 22.04 6.07
C ARG A 76 4.79 23.14 6.01
N LYS A 77 5.54 23.28 7.13
CA LYS A 77 6.59 24.31 7.24
C LYS A 77 7.76 24.07 6.27
N ASP A 78 8.18 22.80 6.15
CA ASP A 78 9.27 22.38 5.26
C ASP A 78 8.75 21.39 4.21
N PRO A 79 8.10 21.88 3.12
CA PRO A 79 7.65 21.02 2.05
C PRO A 79 8.84 20.50 1.24
N TRP A 80 8.71 19.30 0.71
CA TRP A 80 9.69 18.69 -0.21
C TRP A 80 9.12 18.60 -1.62
N ASP A 81 10.02 18.53 -2.60
CA ASP A 81 9.65 18.21 -3.97
C ASP A 81 9.50 16.70 -4.15
N TYR A 82 8.59 16.32 -5.02
CA TYR A 82 8.33 14.93 -5.38
C TYR A 82 8.01 14.81 -6.87
N ASP A 83 8.24 13.64 -7.44
CA ASP A 83 7.94 13.37 -8.85
C ASP A 83 6.42 13.30 -9.08
N LYS A 84 5.87 14.39 -9.63
CA LYS A 84 4.43 14.53 -9.89
C LYS A 84 3.95 13.61 -11.02
N GLU A 85 4.80 13.33 -12.01
CA GLU A 85 4.45 12.45 -13.12
C GLU A 85 4.36 10.99 -12.63
N LEU A 86 5.36 10.56 -11.89
CA LEU A 86 5.35 9.23 -11.29
C LEU A 86 4.21 9.08 -10.27
N TYR A 87 3.90 10.14 -9.53
CA TYR A 87 2.79 10.13 -8.56
C TYR A 87 1.42 9.85 -9.19
N LYS A 88 1.22 10.17 -10.48
CA LYS A 88 -0.03 9.86 -11.19
C LYS A 88 -0.32 8.36 -11.26
N LEU A 89 0.70 7.53 -11.24
CA LEU A 89 0.56 6.07 -11.21
C LEU A 89 -0.06 5.54 -9.91
N ARG A 90 -0.19 6.37 -8.86
CA ARG A 90 -0.92 5.98 -7.64
C ARG A 90 -2.35 5.50 -7.93
N ASN A 91 -2.96 5.95 -9.01
CA ASN A 91 -4.28 5.49 -9.42
C ASN A 91 -4.36 3.98 -9.70
N GLU A 92 -3.23 3.30 -9.90
CA GLU A 92 -3.21 1.85 -10.15
C GLU A 92 -3.73 1.06 -8.94
N ILE A 93 -3.39 1.48 -7.71
CA ILE A 93 -3.93 0.82 -6.51
C ILE A 93 -5.44 1.04 -6.38
N GLU A 94 -5.96 2.19 -6.78
CA GLU A 94 -7.39 2.46 -6.78
C GLU A 94 -8.12 1.56 -7.79
N ARG A 95 -7.51 1.31 -8.95
CA ARG A 95 -8.04 0.35 -9.94
C ARG A 95 -8.06 -1.07 -9.38
N LEU A 96 -6.98 -1.48 -8.70
CA LEU A 96 -6.93 -2.79 -8.02
C LEU A 96 -8.04 -2.91 -6.98
N PHE A 97 -8.28 -1.89 -6.15
CA PHE A 97 -9.39 -1.90 -5.19
C PHE A 97 -10.75 -2.05 -5.88
N ARG A 98 -10.99 -1.37 -6.98
CA ARG A 98 -12.24 -1.53 -7.75
C ARG A 98 -12.42 -2.95 -8.29
N LEU A 99 -11.34 -3.59 -8.76
CA LEU A 99 -11.37 -4.98 -9.22
C LEU A 99 -11.70 -5.94 -8.07
N ILE A 100 -11.08 -5.75 -6.90
CA ILE A 100 -11.36 -6.57 -5.71
C ILE A 100 -12.81 -6.40 -5.26
N GLN A 101 -13.35 -5.19 -5.29
CA GLN A 101 -14.75 -4.91 -4.93
C GLN A 101 -15.76 -5.59 -5.86
N GLY A 102 -15.37 -6.00 -7.06
CA GLY A 102 -16.20 -6.83 -7.94
C GLY A 102 -16.51 -8.22 -7.36
N PHE A 103 -15.76 -8.67 -6.36
CA PHE A 103 -16.01 -9.93 -5.66
C PHE A 103 -16.96 -9.71 -4.48
N ARG A 104 -18.19 -10.21 -4.61
CA ARG A 104 -19.27 -9.96 -3.63
C ARG A 104 -18.88 -10.29 -2.19
N ARG A 105 -18.16 -11.39 -1.94
CA ARG A 105 -17.72 -11.79 -0.60
C ARG A 105 -16.71 -10.80 0.01
N VAL A 106 -15.89 -10.17 -0.81
CA VAL A 106 -14.96 -9.13 -0.35
C VAL A 106 -15.72 -7.83 -0.10
N PHE A 107 -16.56 -7.41 -1.04
CA PHE A 107 -17.30 -6.16 -0.94
C PHE A 107 -18.26 -6.11 0.26
N CYS A 108 -19.07 -7.14 0.44
CA CYS A 108 -20.08 -7.19 1.49
C CYS A 108 -19.56 -7.71 2.85
N ARG A 109 -18.32 -8.24 2.88
CA ARG A 109 -17.71 -8.83 4.07
C ARG A 109 -18.69 -9.71 4.86
N PHE A 110 -19.16 -10.80 4.28
CA PHE A 110 -20.05 -11.74 4.96
C PHE A 110 -19.37 -12.52 6.10
N ASP A 111 -18.06 -12.61 6.06
CA ASP A 111 -17.29 -13.42 7.00
C ASP A 111 -16.95 -12.64 8.26
N LYS A 112 -17.32 -13.18 9.42
CA LYS A 112 -17.05 -12.58 10.74
C LYS A 112 -15.58 -12.68 11.14
N LEU A 113 -14.92 -13.78 10.74
CA LEU A 113 -13.53 -14.06 11.07
C LEU A 113 -12.59 -13.37 10.06
N ASP A 114 -11.66 -12.60 10.55
CA ASP A 114 -10.66 -11.89 9.71
C ASP A 114 -9.83 -12.85 8.86
N ILE A 115 -9.53 -14.05 9.36
CA ILE A 115 -8.80 -15.07 8.60
C ILE A 115 -9.58 -15.53 7.36
N MET A 116 -10.89 -15.74 7.48
CA MET A 116 -11.75 -16.13 6.36
C MET A 116 -11.89 -14.98 5.36
N TYR A 117 -12.08 -13.78 5.86
CA TYR A 117 -12.14 -12.59 5.02
C TYR A 117 -10.84 -12.36 4.24
N SER A 118 -9.69 -12.52 4.92
CA SER A 118 -8.36 -12.45 4.27
C SER A 118 -8.19 -13.51 3.19
N ALA A 119 -8.67 -14.74 3.44
CA ALA A 119 -8.61 -15.81 2.44
C ALA A 119 -9.41 -15.46 1.17
N PHE A 120 -10.60 -14.84 1.30
CA PHE A 120 -11.37 -14.39 0.14
C PHE A 120 -10.70 -13.23 -0.59
N ILE A 121 -10.04 -12.31 0.12
CA ILE A 121 -9.23 -11.26 -0.51
C ILE A 121 -8.08 -11.89 -1.30
N MET A 122 -7.34 -12.83 -0.72
CA MET A 122 -6.25 -13.53 -1.41
C MET A 122 -6.73 -14.24 -2.67
N LEU A 123 -7.85 -14.96 -2.58
CA LEU A 123 -8.44 -15.64 -3.72
C LEU A 123 -8.82 -14.66 -4.83
N ALA A 124 -9.44 -13.52 -4.48
CA ALA A 124 -9.78 -12.47 -5.44
C ALA A 124 -8.52 -11.92 -6.13
N LEU A 125 -7.45 -11.66 -5.36
CA LEU A 125 -6.17 -11.17 -5.88
C LEU A 125 -5.53 -12.17 -6.84
N VAL A 126 -5.59 -13.47 -6.56
CA VAL A 126 -5.11 -14.52 -7.47
C VAL A 126 -5.89 -14.47 -8.79
N PHE A 127 -7.23 -14.43 -8.74
CA PHE A 127 -8.04 -14.33 -9.97
C PHE A 127 -7.77 -13.06 -10.77
N ILE A 128 -7.52 -11.93 -10.11
CA ILE A 128 -7.19 -10.67 -10.78
C ILE A 128 -5.81 -10.75 -11.45
N SER A 129 -4.83 -11.37 -10.79
CA SER A 129 -3.46 -11.48 -11.32
C SER A 129 -3.33 -12.43 -12.52
N LEU A 130 -4.24 -13.39 -12.64
CA LEU A 130 -4.28 -14.35 -13.75
C LEU A 130 -5.01 -13.84 -15.01
N ARG A 131 -5.63 -12.68 -14.94
CA ARG A 131 -6.32 -12.03 -16.07
C ARG A 131 -5.38 -11.19 -16.92
#